data_042dc55055e7c83948dbd62793a98ac8
#
_entry.id   042dc55055e7c83948dbd62793a98ac8
#
_cell.length_a   1.000
_cell.length_b   1.000
_cell.length_c   1.000
_cell.angle_alpha   90.00
_cell.angle_beta   90.00
_cell.angle_gamma   90.00
#
_symmetry.space_group_name_H-M   'P 1'
#
loop_
_entity.id
_entity.type
_entity.pdbx_description
1 polymer ?
#
loop_
_entity_poly.entity_id
_entity_poly.type
_entity_poly.pdbx_seq_one_letter_code
_entity_poly.pdbx_strand_id
1 'polypeptide(L)'
;MLDMEELIARGQESGASDIHIVCGLPVKCRVDGSIRSLTTEPLSHEDCEVYARALAGDEYAAMERIGELDLSRSFLCGARTRINLFRQRGAVSAAIRILADHIPELEELELPPVISEFPDYRSGIVLVTGETGSGKSTTLAALLNRINHTRKSHIITLEDPIEYLYTPDQCIINQREIGTDTRSYADGLRAILREDPDVILIGEMRDLPTIETALTAAETGHLVFAT
;
A
#
# COMPACT_ATOMS: atom_id res chain seq x y z
N MET A 1 18.04 8.63 -21.19
CA MET A 1 17.37 7.91 -20.06
C MET A 1 16.38 8.88 -19.44
N LEU A 2 15.14 8.48 -19.18
CA LEU A 2 14.16 9.27 -18.43
C LEU A 2 14.61 9.38 -16.97
N ASP A 3 14.29 10.46 -16.29
CA ASP A 3 14.42 10.47 -14.83
C ASP A 3 13.33 9.60 -14.18
N MET A 4 13.45 9.34 -12.90
CA MET A 4 12.56 8.42 -12.21
C MET A 4 11.13 8.97 -12.10
N GLU A 5 10.96 10.27 -11.84
CA GLU A 5 9.66 10.93 -11.77
C GLU A 5 8.91 10.83 -13.11
N GLU A 6 9.61 11.13 -14.22
CA GLU A 6 9.04 11.04 -15.56
C GLU A 6 8.69 9.58 -15.92
N LEU A 7 9.52 8.61 -15.50
CA LEU A 7 9.28 7.21 -15.74
C LEU A 7 8.01 6.71 -15.05
N ILE A 8 7.81 7.07 -13.78
CA ILE A 8 6.63 6.69 -13.00
C ILE A 8 5.38 7.39 -13.56
N ALA A 9 5.47 8.70 -13.88
CA ALA A 9 4.36 9.43 -14.47
C ALA A 9 3.89 8.80 -15.78
N ARG A 10 4.81 8.44 -16.70
CA ARG A 10 4.46 7.72 -17.94
C ARG A 10 3.84 6.35 -17.70
N GLY A 11 4.33 5.63 -16.68
CA GLY A 11 3.73 4.36 -16.24
C GLY A 11 2.27 4.56 -15.84
N GLN A 12 2.00 5.53 -14.99
CA GLN A 12 0.66 5.87 -14.51
C GLN A 12 -0.26 6.31 -15.67
N GLU A 13 0.20 7.23 -16.52
CA GLU A 13 -0.55 7.69 -17.70
C GLU A 13 -0.90 6.55 -18.68
N SER A 14 -0.03 5.55 -18.80
CA SER A 14 -0.27 4.37 -19.66
C SER A 14 -1.19 3.32 -19.01
N GLY A 15 -1.66 3.53 -17.77
CA GLY A 15 -2.45 2.58 -17.02
C GLY A 15 -1.65 1.34 -16.56
N ALA A 16 -0.35 1.51 -16.34
CA ALA A 16 0.48 0.40 -15.91
C ALA A 16 0.23 0.03 -14.46
N SER A 17 0.06 -1.25 -14.17
CA SER A 17 0.03 -1.80 -12.81
C SER A 17 1.43 -2.01 -12.24
N ASP A 18 2.40 -2.37 -13.08
CA ASP A 18 3.77 -2.64 -12.66
C ASP A 18 4.77 -2.11 -13.70
N ILE A 19 5.95 -1.65 -13.23
CA ILE A 19 7.09 -1.25 -14.05
C ILE A 19 8.26 -2.15 -13.69
N HIS A 20 9.01 -2.60 -14.71
CA HIS A 20 10.17 -3.47 -14.54
C HIS A 20 11.42 -2.82 -15.15
N ILE A 21 12.45 -2.67 -14.34
CA ILE A 21 13.79 -2.20 -14.70
C ILE A 21 14.71 -3.41 -14.69
N VAL A 22 15.19 -3.80 -15.88
CA VAL A 22 16.03 -4.99 -16.06
C VAL A 22 17.14 -4.69 -17.06
N CYS A 23 18.38 -4.97 -16.68
CA CYS A 23 19.54 -4.75 -17.54
C CYS A 23 19.41 -5.55 -18.85
N GLY A 24 19.78 -4.90 -19.97
CA GLY A 24 19.70 -5.46 -21.32
C GLY A 24 18.31 -5.35 -21.98
N LEU A 25 17.31 -4.82 -21.28
CA LEU A 25 15.97 -4.59 -21.83
C LEU A 25 15.59 -3.11 -21.73
N PRO A 26 14.75 -2.59 -22.65
CA PRO A 26 14.03 -1.34 -22.37
C PRO A 26 13.21 -1.48 -21.09
N VAL A 27 12.92 -0.38 -20.40
CA VAL A 27 11.99 -0.41 -19.28
C VAL A 27 10.66 -1.00 -19.76
N LYS A 28 10.18 -1.98 -19.03
CA LYS A 28 8.92 -2.66 -19.32
C LYS A 28 7.85 -2.25 -18.32
N CYS A 29 6.60 -2.29 -18.74
CA CYS A 29 5.46 -2.10 -17.87
C CYS A 29 4.40 -3.17 -18.15
N ARG A 30 3.54 -3.41 -17.16
CA ARG A 30 2.37 -4.29 -17.30
C ARG A 30 1.12 -3.43 -17.44
N VAL A 31 0.40 -3.59 -18.53
CA VAL A 31 -0.89 -2.92 -18.80
C VAL A 31 -1.89 -3.99 -19.19
N ASP A 32 -3.03 -4.06 -18.53
CA ASP A 32 -4.09 -5.05 -18.76
C ASP A 32 -3.54 -6.51 -18.79
N GLY A 33 -2.67 -6.83 -17.82
CA GLY A 33 -2.04 -8.15 -17.72
C GLY A 33 -0.89 -8.41 -18.71
N SER A 34 -0.70 -7.56 -19.73
CA SER A 34 0.30 -7.74 -20.79
C SER A 34 1.56 -6.90 -20.55
N ILE A 35 2.73 -7.47 -20.81
CA ILE A 35 4.01 -6.74 -20.72
C ILE A 35 4.25 -5.95 -22.03
N ARG A 36 4.51 -4.65 -21.88
CA ARG A 36 4.81 -3.72 -22.97
C ARG A 36 6.12 -2.97 -22.69
N SER A 37 6.71 -2.35 -23.72
CA SER A 37 7.86 -1.45 -23.55
C SER A 37 7.38 -0.05 -23.21
N LEU A 38 7.89 0.51 -22.12
CA LEU A 38 7.65 1.90 -21.70
C LEU A 38 8.68 2.85 -22.32
N THR A 39 9.91 2.33 -22.57
CA THR A 39 10.98 3.04 -23.31
C THR A 39 11.44 2.24 -24.51
N THR A 40 12.31 2.81 -25.35
CA THR A 40 12.81 2.16 -26.57
C THR A 40 14.20 1.55 -26.38
N GLU A 41 15.07 2.21 -25.63
CA GLU A 41 16.47 1.82 -25.50
C GLU A 41 16.68 0.80 -24.38
N PRO A 42 17.46 -0.26 -24.63
CA PRO A 42 17.87 -1.20 -23.58
C PRO A 42 18.74 -0.51 -22.53
N LEU A 43 18.50 -0.85 -21.26
CA LEU A 43 19.27 -0.32 -20.13
C LEU A 43 20.62 -1.01 -20.00
N SER A 44 21.67 -0.24 -19.77
CA SER A 44 22.98 -0.73 -19.35
C SER A 44 22.99 -1.09 -17.86
N HIS A 45 24.06 -1.70 -17.37
CA HIS A 45 24.30 -1.91 -15.94
C HIS A 45 24.30 -0.59 -15.17
N GLU A 46 24.95 0.43 -15.73
CA GLU A 46 25.04 1.77 -15.13
C GLU A 46 23.66 2.45 -15.04
N ASP A 47 22.84 2.34 -16.07
CA ASP A 47 21.46 2.84 -16.03
C ASP A 47 20.63 2.21 -14.92
N CYS A 48 20.74 0.89 -14.76
CA CYS A 48 20.05 0.17 -13.69
C CYS A 48 20.52 0.61 -12.28
N GLU A 49 21.82 0.84 -12.11
CA GLU A 49 22.38 1.36 -10.85
C GLU A 49 21.88 2.79 -10.56
N VAL A 50 21.82 3.67 -11.58
CA VAL A 50 21.29 5.02 -11.43
C VAL A 50 19.83 4.98 -10.98
N TYR A 51 19.01 4.17 -11.61
CA TYR A 51 17.60 3.99 -11.22
C TYR A 51 17.46 3.41 -9.79
N ALA A 52 18.26 2.39 -9.46
CA ALA A 52 18.22 1.79 -8.13
C ALA A 52 18.60 2.78 -7.03
N ARG A 53 19.63 3.61 -7.25
CA ARG A 53 20.01 4.67 -6.31
C ARG A 53 18.94 5.74 -6.18
N ALA A 54 18.31 6.13 -7.28
CA ALA A 54 17.19 7.08 -7.26
C ALA A 54 15.99 6.53 -6.48
N LEU A 55 15.72 5.22 -6.56
CA LEU A 55 14.65 4.54 -5.85
C LEU A 55 14.97 4.32 -4.37
N ALA A 56 16.16 3.85 -4.04
CA ALA A 56 16.53 3.49 -2.66
C ALA A 56 16.95 4.70 -1.80
N GLY A 57 17.49 5.76 -2.43
CA GLY A 57 18.02 6.91 -1.66
C GLY A 57 19.06 6.46 -0.64
N ASP A 58 18.87 6.86 0.61
CA ASP A 58 19.79 6.56 1.72
C ASP A 58 19.85 5.05 2.06
N GLU A 59 18.84 4.28 1.69
CA GLU A 59 18.77 2.84 1.92
C GLU A 59 19.56 2.01 0.91
N TYR A 60 20.13 2.64 -0.13
CA TYR A 60 20.89 1.92 -1.16
C TYR A 60 22.04 1.08 -0.60
N ALA A 61 22.72 1.56 0.44
CA ALA A 61 23.80 0.83 1.10
C ALA A 61 23.31 -0.48 1.77
N ALA A 62 22.08 -0.52 2.26
CA ALA A 62 21.47 -1.74 2.79
C ALA A 62 21.20 -2.74 1.67
N MET A 63 20.67 -2.26 0.54
CA MET A 63 20.46 -3.07 -0.67
C MET A 63 21.76 -3.68 -1.20
N GLU A 64 22.85 -2.92 -1.27
CA GLU A 64 24.16 -3.44 -1.70
C GLU A 64 24.66 -4.59 -0.82
N ARG A 65 24.42 -4.49 0.48
CA ARG A 65 24.88 -5.50 1.46
C ARG A 65 24.02 -6.76 1.46
N ILE A 66 22.68 -6.61 1.34
CA ILE A 66 21.72 -7.71 1.47
C ILE A 66 21.44 -8.37 0.13
N GLY A 67 21.44 -7.59 -0.97
CA GLY A 67 21.12 -8.01 -2.32
C GLY A 67 19.68 -7.81 -2.74
N GLU A 68 18.81 -7.39 -1.80
CA GLU A 68 17.40 -7.09 -2.01
C GLU A 68 16.93 -6.00 -1.04
N LEU A 69 15.92 -5.24 -1.43
CA LEU A 69 15.31 -4.20 -0.61
C LEU A 69 13.86 -3.99 -1.05
N ASP A 70 12.94 -4.07 -0.11
CA ASP A 70 11.54 -3.65 -0.28
C ASP A 70 11.36 -2.25 0.31
N LEU A 71 10.69 -1.38 -0.43
CA LEU A 71 10.38 -0.02 0.02
C LEU A 71 9.10 0.51 -0.65
N SER A 72 8.53 1.54 -0.06
CA SER A 72 7.40 2.29 -0.61
C SER A 72 7.81 3.72 -0.88
N ARG A 73 7.34 4.31 -1.99
CA ARG A 73 7.59 5.72 -2.32
C ARG A 73 6.37 6.40 -2.93
N SER A 74 6.24 7.69 -2.61
CA SER A 74 5.34 8.60 -3.31
C SER A 74 6.14 9.50 -4.25
N PHE A 75 5.60 9.76 -5.43
CA PHE A 75 6.20 10.56 -6.48
C PHE A 75 5.43 11.87 -6.69
N LEU A 76 6.06 12.87 -7.29
CA LEU A 76 5.46 14.20 -7.50
C LEU A 76 4.18 14.15 -8.39
N CYS A 77 4.08 13.15 -9.27
CA CYS A 77 2.86 12.90 -10.05
C CYS A 77 1.68 12.39 -9.22
N GLY A 78 1.86 12.20 -7.92
CA GLY A 78 0.85 11.64 -7.01
C GLY A 78 0.85 10.11 -6.92
N ALA A 79 1.61 9.43 -7.78
CA ALA A 79 1.70 7.98 -7.74
C ALA A 79 2.37 7.50 -6.45
N ARG A 80 1.74 6.56 -5.75
CA ARG A 80 2.37 5.77 -4.69
C ARG A 80 2.79 4.43 -5.27
N THR A 81 3.96 3.96 -4.88
CA THR A 81 4.52 2.72 -5.42
C THR A 81 5.07 1.84 -4.32
N ARG A 82 4.96 0.52 -4.52
CA ARG A 82 5.74 -0.50 -3.83
C ARG A 82 6.87 -0.94 -4.74
N ILE A 83 8.08 -0.93 -4.22
CA ILE A 83 9.30 -1.17 -4.98
C ILE A 83 10.05 -2.34 -4.34
N ASN A 84 10.39 -3.33 -5.14
CA ASN A 84 11.38 -4.35 -4.78
C ASN A 84 12.60 -4.16 -5.66
N LEU A 85 13.73 -3.84 -5.03
CA LEU A 85 15.06 -3.83 -5.66
C LEU A 85 15.74 -5.16 -5.37
N PHE A 86 16.37 -5.75 -6.37
CA PHE A 86 17.06 -7.03 -6.20
C PHE A 86 18.22 -7.18 -7.20
N ARG A 87 19.21 -8.02 -6.82
CA ARG A 87 20.32 -8.38 -7.71
C ARG A 87 20.00 -9.62 -8.51
N GLN A 88 20.32 -9.59 -9.81
CA GLN A 88 20.31 -10.75 -10.68
C GLN A 88 21.47 -10.68 -11.67
N ARG A 89 22.21 -11.80 -11.83
CA ARG A 89 23.32 -11.91 -12.81
C ARG A 89 24.35 -10.77 -12.73
N GLY A 90 24.60 -10.26 -11.51
CA GLY A 90 25.52 -9.16 -11.27
C GLY A 90 24.98 -7.76 -11.51
N ALA A 91 23.76 -7.60 -12.02
CA ALA A 91 23.08 -6.32 -12.19
C ALA A 91 22.01 -6.11 -11.13
N VAL A 92 21.67 -4.84 -10.88
CA VAL A 92 20.48 -4.48 -10.11
C VAL A 92 19.27 -4.45 -11.01
N SER A 93 18.13 -4.86 -10.49
CA SER A 93 16.83 -4.81 -11.14
C SER A 93 15.80 -4.23 -10.17
N ALA A 94 14.71 -3.69 -10.71
CA ALA A 94 13.59 -3.22 -9.91
C ALA A 94 12.26 -3.75 -10.46
N ALA A 95 11.39 -4.14 -9.55
CA ALA A 95 9.97 -4.34 -9.79
C ALA A 95 9.21 -3.28 -9.01
N ILE A 96 8.48 -2.42 -9.72
CA ILE A 96 7.76 -1.28 -9.15
C ILE A 96 6.29 -1.50 -9.41
N ARG A 97 5.49 -1.67 -8.38
CA ARG A 97 4.04 -1.70 -8.46
C ARG A 97 3.48 -0.30 -8.22
N ILE A 98 2.68 0.19 -9.15
CA ILE A 98 1.93 1.43 -9.00
C ILE A 98 0.66 1.09 -8.22
N LEU A 99 0.47 1.73 -7.07
CA LEU A 99 -0.72 1.56 -6.24
C LEU A 99 -1.86 2.42 -6.79
N ALA A 100 -3.09 2.03 -6.49
CA ALA A 100 -4.25 2.78 -6.94
C ALA A 100 -4.26 4.19 -6.33
N ASP A 101 -4.55 5.19 -7.15
CA ASP A 101 -4.64 6.61 -6.78
C ASP A 101 -6.05 7.05 -6.37
N HIS A 102 -7.03 6.17 -6.57
CA HIS A 102 -8.44 6.43 -6.29
C HIS A 102 -9.04 5.31 -5.43
N ILE A 103 -9.73 5.71 -4.37
CA ILE A 103 -10.56 4.82 -3.58
C ILE A 103 -11.95 4.82 -4.20
N PRO A 104 -12.47 3.68 -4.70
CA PRO A 104 -13.79 3.62 -5.29
C PRO A 104 -14.87 3.90 -4.23
N GLU A 105 -15.97 4.49 -4.66
CA GLU A 105 -17.15 4.60 -3.81
C GLU A 105 -17.73 3.21 -3.53
N LEU A 106 -18.34 3.03 -2.36
CA LEU A 106 -18.84 1.72 -1.94
C LEU A 106 -19.90 1.17 -2.89
N GLU A 107 -20.68 2.06 -3.51
CA GLU A 107 -21.71 1.75 -4.49
C GLU A 107 -21.14 1.21 -5.82
N GLU A 108 -19.93 1.60 -6.19
CA GLU A 108 -19.26 1.17 -7.42
C GLU A 108 -18.78 -0.29 -7.33
N LEU A 109 -18.65 -0.82 -6.11
CA LEU A 109 -18.14 -2.17 -5.88
C LEU A 109 -19.23 -3.25 -6.04
N GLU A 110 -20.49 -2.87 -6.30
CA GLU A 110 -21.61 -3.81 -6.48
C GLU A 110 -21.73 -4.87 -5.36
N LEU A 111 -21.37 -4.49 -4.13
CA LEU A 111 -21.40 -5.37 -2.97
C LEU A 111 -22.85 -5.55 -2.44
N PRO A 112 -23.12 -6.64 -1.69
CA PRO A 112 -24.42 -6.81 -1.04
C PRO A 112 -24.78 -5.60 -0.16
N PRO A 113 -26.05 -5.13 -0.15
CA PRO A 113 -26.44 -3.91 0.56
C PRO A 113 -26.08 -3.88 2.05
N VAL A 114 -26.02 -5.03 2.71
CA VAL A 114 -25.65 -5.15 4.12
C VAL A 114 -24.24 -4.61 4.42
N ILE A 115 -23.34 -4.60 3.44
CA ILE A 115 -21.99 -4.08 3.59
C ILE A 115 -22.02 -2.56 3.87
N SER A 116 -22.99 -1.86 3.31
CA SER A 116 -23.17 -0.41 3.49
C SER A 116 -23.61 -0.02 4.92
N GLU A 117 -23.98 -0.99 5.75
CA GLU A 117 -24.33 -0.75 7.16
C GLU A 117 -23.09 -0.75 8.09
N PHE A 118 -21.98 -1.38 7.68
CA PHE A 118 -20.79 -1.53 8.54
C PHE A 118 -20.16 -0.20 8.95
N PRO A 119 -20.10 0.84 8.10
CA PRO A 119 -19.64 2.18 8.50
C PRO A 119 -20.42 2.80 9.66
N ASP A 120 -21.67 2.40 9.89
CA ASP A 120 -22.54 2.96 10.93
C ASP A 120 -22.36 2.27 12.29
N TYR A 121 -21.65 1.15 12.34
CA TYR A 121 -21.36 0.45 13.59
C TYR A 121 -20.46 1.30 14.49
N ARG A 122 -20.73 1.24 15.80
CA ARG A 122 -19.96 2.01 16.78
C ARG A 122 -18.77 1.25 17.32
N SER A 123 -18.88 -0.06 17.41
CA SER A 123 -17.85 -0.95 17.94
C SER A 123 -18.05 -2.36 17.40
N GLY A 124 -17.06 -3.19 17.53
CA GLY A 124 -17.06 -4.57 17.09
C GLY A 124 -15.95 -4.85 16.09
N ILE A 125 -15.93 -6.05 15.53
CA ILE A 125 -14.94 -6.44 14.52
C ILE A 125 -15.63 -6.86 13.23
N VAL A 126 -15.12 -6.34 12.11
CA VAL A 126 -15.53 -6.70 10.76
C VAL A 126 -14.33 -7.37 10.08
N LEU A 127 -14.49 -8.64 9.70
CA LEU A 127 -13.46 -9.42 9.02
C LEU A 127 -13.78 -9.56 7.54
N VAL A 128 -12.82 -9.17 6.70
CA VAL A 128 -12.91 -9.35 5.25
C VAL A 128 -11.91 -10.41 4.82
N THR A 129 -12.38 -11.56 4.38
CA THR A 129 -11.55 -12.70 4.03
C THR A 129 -11.69 -13.07 2.55
N GLY A 130 -10.67 -13.68 1.99
CA GLY A 130 -10.65 -14.10 0.58
C GLY A 130 -9.23 -14.24 0.03
N GLU A 131 -9.11 -14.74 -1.18
CA GLU A 131 -7.83 -14.90 -1.86
C GLU A 131 -7.16 -13.55 -2.17
N THR A 132 -5.85 -13.58 -2.46
CA THR A 132 -5.13 -12.39 -2.96
C THR A 132 -5.77 -11.91 -4.27
N GLY A 133 -6.02 -10.62 -4.37
CA GLY A 133 -6.66 -10.02 -5.54
C GLY A 133 -8.20 -10.13 -5.55
N SER A 134 -8.84 -10.64 -4.49
CA SER A 134 -10.32 -10.73 -4.40
C SER A 134 -11.02 -9.42 -4.05
N GLY A 135 -10.28 -8.32 -3.87
CA GLY A 135 -10.84 -7.00 -3.55
C GLY A 135 -10.94 -6.67 -2.06
N LYS A 136 -10.30 -7.44 -1.15
CA LYS A 136 -10.34 -7.19 0.29
C LYS A 136 -9.93 -5.77 0.66
N SER A 137 -8.73 -5.36 0.26
CA SER A 137 -8.20 -4.02 0.55
C SER A 137 -9.05 -2.91 -0.07
N THR A 138 -9.55 -3.13 -1.28
CA THR A 138 -10.44 -2.18 -1.97
C THR A 138 -11.76 -2.01 -1.22
N THR A 139 -12.36 -3.12 -0.76
CA THR A 139 -13.60 -3.08 0.05
C THR A 139 -13.39 -2.35 1.36
N LEU A 140 -12.28 -2.66 2.08
CA LEU A 140 -11.94 -1.99 3.33
C LEU A 140 -11.66 -0.50 3.11
N ALA A 141 -10.95 -0.16 2.03
CA ALA A 141 -10.69 1.23 1.67
C ALA A 141 -11.99 2.01 1.43
N ALA A 142 -12.92 1.46 0.67
CA ALA A 142 -14.22 2.07 0.41
C ALA A 142 -15.06 2.25 1.70
N LEU A 143 -15.04 1.25 2.62
CA LEU A 143 -15.73 1.34 3.91
C LEU A 143 -15.15 2.45 4.78
N LEU A 144 -13.82 2.53 4.90
CA LEU A 144 -13.16 3.57 5.68
C LEU A 144 -13.36 4.96 5.04
N ASN A 145 -13.32 5.04 3.72
CA ASN A 145 -13.58 6.31 3.03
C ASN A 145 -15.02 6.80 3.25
N ARG A 146 -15.99 5.90 3.27
CA ARG A 146 -17.37 6.22 3.65
C ARG A 146 -17.43 6.77 5.08
N ILE A 147 -16.74 6.16 6.04
CA ILE A 147 -16.65 6.67 7.42
C ILE A 147 -16.03 8.06 7.42
N ASN A 148 -14.94 8.26 6.66
CA ASN A 148 -14.25 9.54 6.54
C ASN A 148 -15.17 10.68 6.08
N HIS A 149 -16.10 10.40 5.17
CA HIS A 149 -17.03 11.41 4.64
C HIS A 149 -18.31 11.59 5.49
N THR A 150 -18.64 10.65 6.37
CA THR A 150 -19.92 10.66 7.07
C THR A 150 -19.83 10.81 8.59
N ARG A 151 -18.66 10.56 9.19
CA ARG A 151 -18.47 10.56 10.65
C ARG A 151 -17.38 11.56 11.05
N LYS A 152 -17.46 12.04 12.30
CA LYS A 152 -16.40 12.83 12.95
C LYS A 152 -15.66 11.91 13.92
N SER A 153 -14.69 11.16 13.41
CA SER A 153 -14.03 10.09 14.12
C SER A 153 -12.51 10.12 13.88
N HIS A 154 -11.76 9.43 14.72
CA HIS A 154 -10.34 9.20 14.51
C HIS A 154 -10.14 7.78 13.95
N ILE A 155 -9.65 7.70 12.71
CA ILE A 155 -9.33 6.46 12.01
C ILE A 155 -7.82 6.25 12.10
N ILE A 156 -7.39 5.08 12.55
CA ILE A 156 -5.97 4.70 12.50
C ILE A 156 -5.83 3.39 11.73
N THR A 157 -4.90 3.35 10.78
CA THR A 157 -4.60 2.14 10.00
C THR A 157 -3.22 1.60 10.32
N LEU A 158 -3.09 0.28 10.29
CA LEU A 158 -1.83 -0.47 10.29
C LEU A 158 -1.79 -1.32 9.03
N GLU A 159 -0.83 -1.08 8.15
CA GLU A 159 -0.78 -1.67 6.82
C GLU A 159 0.65 -2.12 6.45
N ASP A 160 0.78 -3.10 5.54
CA ASP A 160 2.07 -3.63 5.07
C ASP A 160 2.01 -4.01 3.57
N PRO A 161 2.30 -3.05 2.69
CA PRO A 161 2.37 -1.60 2.88
C PRO A 161 0.98 -0.91 2.82
N ILE A 162 0.95 0.43 2.99
CA ILE A 162 -0.25 1.24 2.74
C ILE A 162 -0.61 1.15 1.24
N GLU A 163 -1.80 0.62 0.91
CA GLU A 163 -2.26 0.47 -0.48
C GLU A 163 -3.04 1.69 -0.98
N TYR A 164 -3.84 2.34 -0.14
CA TYR A 164 -4.64 3.51 -0.47
C TYR A 164 -4.34 4.68 0.44
N LEU A 165 -4.17 5.88 -0.11
CA LEU A 165 -4.02 7.09 0.70
C LEU A 165 -5.38 7.77 0.87
N TYR A 166 -5.75 8.04 2.11
CA TYR A 166 -6.96 8.78 2.42
C TYR A 166 -6.67 10.29 2.50
N THR A 167 -7.53 11.08 1.89
CA THR A 167 -7.57 12.51 2.15
C THR A 167 -8.55 12.76 3.29
N PRO A 168 -8.11 13.24 4.47
CA PRO A 168 -9.01 13.55 5.57
C PRO A 168 -10.10 14.54 5.17
N ASP A 169 -11.36 14.22 5.50
CA ASP A 169 -12.53 15.11 5.31
C ASP A 169 -13.15 15.43 6.68
N GLN A 170 -14.04 14.60 7.20
CA GLN A 170 -14.64 14.80 8.52
C GLN A 170 -13.87 14.08 9.63
N CYS A 171 -13.04 13.10 9.28
CA CYS A 171 -12.21 12.32 10.21
C CYS A 171 -10.79 12.85 10.32
N ILE A 172 -10.15 12.57 11.47
CA ILE A 172 -8.70 12.50 11.55
C ILE A 172 -8.29 11.11 11.06
N ILE A 173 -7.28 11.03 10.17
CA ILE A 173 -6.80 9.75 9.65
C ILE A 173 -5.29 9.67 9.83
N ASN A 174 -4.83 8.65 10.54
CA ASN A 174 -3.44 8.33 10.73
C ASN A 174 -3.17 6.95 10.12
N GLN A 175 -2.40 6.91 9.03
CA GLN A 175 -1.98 5.67 8.37
C GLN A 175 -0.55 5.35 8.79
N ARG A 176 -0.32 4.13 9.28
CA ARG A 176 0.99 3.68 9.76
C ARG A 176 1.41 2.42 9.01
N GLU A 177 2.59 2.48 8.39
CA GLU A 177 3.18 1.38 7.64
C GLU A 177 4.09 0.51 8.53
N ILE A 178 3.93 -0.81 8.45
CA ILE A 178 4.80 -1.75 9.15
C ILE A 178 6.21 -1.68 8.55
N GLY A 179 7.22 -1.71 9.42
CA GLY A 179 8.62 -1.60 8.99
C GLY A 179 9.13 -0.17 8.88
N THR A 180 8.24 0.78 8.57
CA THR A 180 8.58 2.22 8.44
C THR A 180 8.16 3.00 9.69
N ASP A 181 6.86 2.97 10.05
CA ASP A 181 6.29 3.76 11.14
C ASP A 181 6.13 2.96 12.43
N THR A 182 6.07 1.65 12.33
CA THR A 182 6.00 0.72 13.45
C THR A 182 6.69 -0.59 13.12
N ARG A 183 7.16 -1.32 14.13
CA ARG A 183 7.96 -2.54 13.94
C ARG A 183 7.12 -3.75 13.55
N SER A 184 5.90 -3.84 14.04
CA SER A 184 5.01 -4.98 13.83
C SER A 184 3.55 -4.58 14.05
N TYR A 185 2.63 -5.40 13.55
CA TYR A 185 1.21 -5.23 13.82
C TYR A 185 0.90 -5.25 15.32
N ALA A 186 1.47 -6.19 16.07
CA ALA A 186 1.24 -6.32 17.50
C ALA A 186 1.72 -5.09 18.29
N ASP A 187 2.90 -4.55 17.97
CA ASP A 187 3.42 -3.36 18.65
C ASP A 187 2.64 -2.10 18.26
N GLY A 188 2.35 -1.95 16.97
CA GLY A 188 1.54 -0.85 16.45
C GLY A 188 0.15 -0.82 17.07
N LEU A 189 -0.53 -1.95 17.11
CA LEU A 189 -1.89 -2.05 17.65
C LEU A 189 -1.95 -1.73 19.15
N ARG A 190 -0.97 -2.21 19.93
CA ARG A 190 -0.85 -1.83 21.36
C ARG A 190 -0.64 -0.32 21.55
N ALA A 191 0.10 0.33 20.64
CA ALA A 191 0.30 1.78 20.70
C ALA A 191 -0.98 2.53 20.36
N ILE A 192 -1.68 2.14 19.30
CA ILE A 192 -2.91 2.76 18.80
C ILE A 192 -3.98 2.87 19.88
N LEU A 193 -4.14 1.88 20.75
CA LEU A 193 -5.11 1.91 21.84
C LEU A 193 -4.90 3.07 22.85
N ARG A 194 -3.79 3.80 22.74
CA ARG A 194 -3.50 5.01 23.54
C ARG A 194 -3.53 6.30 22.71
N GLU A 195 -3.91 6.19 21.46
CA GLU A 195 -3.94 7.29 20.49
C GLU A 195 -5.37 7.80 20.24
N ASP A 196 -6.34 7.41 21.11
CA ASP A 196 -7.77 7.80 21.06
C ASP A 196 -8.44 7.43 19.70
N PRO A 197 -8.34 6.18 19.24
CA PRO A 197 -8.98 5.75 18.00
C PRO A 197 -10.47 5.48 18.21
N ASP A 198 -11.31 5.82 17.22
CA ASP A 198 -12.68 5.31 17.11
C ASP A 198 -12.74 4.09 16.18
N VAL A 199 -11.94 4.14 15.10
CA VAL A 199 -11.92 3.14 14.05
C VAL A 199 -10.47 2.69 13.81
N ILE A 200 -10.26 1.39 13.76
CA ILE A 200 -8.94 0.78 13.53
C ILE A 200 -9.02 -0.12 12.30
N LEU A 201 -8.09 0.05 11.35
CA LEU A 201 -7.85 -0.92 10.28
C LEU A 201 -6.57 -1.71 10.59
N ILE A 202 -6.66 -3.03 10.51
CA ILE A 202 -5.52 -3.93 10.57
C ILE A 202 -5.42 -4.64 9.21
N GLY A 203 -4.39 -4.30 8.42
CA GLY A 203 -4.21 -4.80 7.07
C GLY A 203 -4.18 -6.32 6.98
N GLU A 204 -3.59 -6.98 7.98
CA GLU A 204 -3.64 -8.44 8.12
C GLU A 204 -3.43 -8.90 9.57
N MET A 205 -4.06 -10.01 9.93
CA MET A 205 -3.90 -10.66 11.24
C MET A 205 -3.34 -12.07 11.06
N ARG A 206 -2.02 -12.21 11.18
CA ARG A 206 -1.32 -13.50 10.99
C ARG A 206 -0.85 -14.17 12.28
N ASP A 207 -0.80 -13.43 13.37
CA ASP A 207 -0.28 -13.92 14.64
C ASP A 207 -1.30 -13.75 15.78
N LEU A 208 -1.20 -14.64 16.77
CA LEU A 208 -2.12 -14.64 17.90
C LEU A 208 -2.12 -13.34 18.72
N PRO A 209 -0.96 -12.70 19.02
CA PRO A 209 -0.95 -11.44 19.75
C PRO A 209 -1.71 -10.30 19.04
N THR A 210 -1.63 -10.22 17.71
CA THR A 210 -2.40 -9.25 16.91
C THR A 210 -3.89 -9.54 16.99
N ILE A 211 -4.29 -10.81 16.85
CA ILE A 211 -5.71 -11.24 16.94
C ILE A 211 -6.30 -10.92 18.31
N GLU A 212 -5.62 -11.30 19.41
CA GLU A 212 -6.07 -11.05 20.78
C GLU A 212 -6.23 -9.56 21.07
N THR A 213 -5.29 -8.73 20.61
CA THR A 213 -5.35 -7.27 20.79
C THR A 213 -6.48 -6.65 19.96
N ALA A 214 -6.73 -7.13 18.73
CA ALA A 214 -7.83 -6.69 17.89
C ALA A 214 -9.20 -7.01 18.51
N LEU A 215 -9.37 -8.21 19.06
CA LEU A 215 -10.58 -8.60 19.77
C LEU A 215 -10.79 -7.74 21.03
N THR A 216 -9.74 -7.50 21.80
CA THR A 216 -9.80 -6.62 22.98
C THR A 216 -10.20 -5.19 22.59
N ALA A 217 -9.66 -4.65 21.48
CA ALA A 217 -10.05 -3.34 20.97
C ALA A 217 -11.56 -3.30 20.64
N ALA A 218 -12.06 -4.30 19.93
CA ALA A 218 -13.47 -4.42 19.59
C ALA A 218 -14.38 -4.51 20.83
N GLU A 219 -13.99 -5.28 21.82
CA GLU A 219 -14.72 -5.42 23.10
C GLU A 219 -14.71 -4.13 23.93
N THR A 220 -13.66 -3.32 23.82
CA THR A 220 -13.51 -2.08 24.59
C THR A 220 -14.07 -0.84 23.88
N GLY A 221 -14.84 -1.02 22.83
CA GLY A 221 -15.64 0.04 22.23
C GLY A 221 -15.13 0.60 20.91
N HIS A 222 -14.10 0.00 20.31
CA HIS A 222 -13.57 0.43 19.01
C HIS A 222 -14.23 -0.35 17.87
N LEU A 223 -14.38 0.27 16.70
CA LEU A 223 -14.75 -0.40 15.46
C LEU A 223 -13.47 -0.87 14.76
N VAL A 224 -13.29 -2.18 14.65
CA VAL A 224 -12.10 -2.79 14.06
C VAL A 224 -12.44 -3.43 12.72
N PHE A 225 -11.73 -3.04 11.67
CA PHE A 225 -11.73 -3.71 10.37
C PHE A 225 -10.41 -4.48 10.21
N ALA A 226 -10.47 -5.71 9.69
CA ALA A 226 -9.26 -6.51 9.51
C ALA A 226 -9.37 -7.52 8.36
N THR A 227 -8.21 -8.00 7.86
CA THR A 227 -8.13 -9.18 6.98
C THR A 227 -7.37 -10.33 7.61
#